data_931a489b90f95d9aa59ca779e87a36e6
#
_entry.id   931a489b90f95d9aa59ca779e87a36e6
#
_cell.length_a   1.000
_cell.length_b   1.000
_cell.length_c   1.000
_cell.angle_alpha   90.00
_cell.angle_beta   90.00
_cell.angle_gamma   90.00
#
_symmetry.space_group_name_H-M   'P 1'
#
loop_
_entity.id
_entity.type
_entity.pdbx_description
1 polymer ?
#
loop_
_entity_poly.entity_id
_entity_poly.type
_entity_poly.pdbx_seq_one_letter_code
_entity_poly.pdbx_strand_id
1 'polypeptide(L)'
;MKYFKLLVLALVAGSIFSCSTPQKKEEADQKVTKGMPLTPATKVGLSVGDEAVAFSLKNVDEQMIALNDLKDNKGAIVIFTCNHCPYAVAYEDRILAIDKKYKALGYPVIAINPNDPAEQPDDSFDKMKVRAKEKGFTFPYLFDEGQKVYPAYGATKTPHVFLLEKENEKYFVRYIGAIDDNYKSADDVKVTYLENALNALLENKEVTETTTKAVGCSIKTSKG
;
A
#
# COMPACT_ATOMS: atom_id res chain seq x y z
N MET A 1 -53.14 -21.52 -26.49
CA MET A 1 -53.87 -22.80 -26.35
C MET A 1 -53.34 -23.49 -25.10
N LYS A 2 -54.20 -23.52 -24.14
CA LYS A 2 -54.67 -24.62 -23.28
C LYS A 2 -53.65 -25.13 -22.26
N TYR A 3 -53.85 -24.76 -21.00
CA TYR A 3 -54.45 -25.50 -19.85
C TYR A 3 -53.52 -26.62 -19.35
N PHE A 4 -53.23 -26.84 -18.04
CA PHE A 4 -54.17 -27.22 -17.01
C PHE A 4 -53.52 -27.20 -15.60
N LYS A 5 -54.23 -26.71 -14.66
CA LYS A 5 -54.19 -26.76 -13.22
C LYS A 5 -53.99 -28.18 -12.67
N LEU A 6 -53.38 -28.37 -11.51
CA LEU A 6 -54.09 -28.97 -10.37
C LEU A 6 -53.44 -28.66 -9.03
N LEU A 7 -54.29 -28.25 -8.13
CA LEU A 7 -54.15 -27.97 -6.72
C LEU A 7 -54.39 -29.28 -5.95
N VAL A 8 -53.61 -29.63 -4.94
CA VAL A 8 -54.07 -30.51 -3.87
C VAL A 8 -53.62 -29.95 -2.52
N LEU A 9 -54.59 -29.59 -1.75
CA LEU A 9 -54.56 -29.17 -0.35
C LEU A 9 -54.79 -30.42 0.51
N ALA A 10 -53.99 -30.62 1.55
CA ALA A 10 -54.38 -31.53 2.65
C ALA A 10 -53.87 -30.98 4.00
N LEU A 11 -54.83 -30.53 4.75
CA LEU A 11 -54.74 -30.21 6.19
C LEU A 11 -54.92 -31.54 6.97
N VAL A 12 -54.08 -31.75 7.99
CA VAL A 12 -54.54 -32.50 9.19
C VAL A 12 -53.90 -31.89 10.44
N ALA A 13 -54.77 -31.66 11.40
CA ALA A 13 -54.56 -31.00 12.67
C ALA A 13 -54.13 -31.99 13.78
N GLY A 14 -53.55 -31.45 14.85
CA GLY A 14 -53.81 -31.89 16.21
C GLY A 14 -52.66 -32.60 16.91
N SER A 15 -52.10 -32.07 17.93
CA SER A 15 -52.43 -32.26 19.35
C SER A 15 -51.35 -31.74 20.29
N ILE A 16 -51.82 -30.97 21.22
CA ILE A 16 -51.10 -30.38 22.35
C ILE A 16 -50.79 -31.48 23.36
N PHE A 17 -49.53 -31.52 23.89
CA PHE A 17 -49.31 -32.11 25.20
C PHE A 17 -48.29 -31.27 25.98
N SER A 18 -48.81 -30.63 27.01
CA SER A 18 -48.11 -29.92 28.08
C SER A 18 -47.66 -30.95 29.11
N CYS A 19 -46.43 -30.91 29.58
CA CYS A 19 -46.05 -31.42 30.89
C CYS A 19 -44.82 -30.71 31.45
N SER A 20 -44.94 -30.34 32.70
CA SER A 20 -44.12 -29.47 33.53
C SER A 20 -42.85 -30.15 34.08
N THR A 21 -41.83 -29.34 34.27
CA THR A 21 -40.65 -29.31 35.19
C THR A 21 -40.40 -30.47 36.17
N PRO A 22 -39.10 -30.74 36.56
CA PRO A 22 -38.49 -29.92 37.60
C PRO A 22 -37.00 -29.56 37.35
N GLN A 23 -36.64 -28.41 37.96
CA GLN A 23 -35.29 -27.92 38.11
C GLN A 23 -34.40 -28.85 38.94
N LYS A 24 -33.19 -29.13 38.45
CA LYS A 24 -32.07 -29.63 39.23
C LYS A 24 -30.90 -28.68 39.12
N LYS A 25 -30.56 -28.08 40.29
CA LYS A 25 -29.30 -27.35 40.50
C LYS A 25 -28.15 -28.31 40.30
N GLU A 26 -27.18 -27.94 39.50
CA GLU A 26 -25.87 -28.60 39.53
C GLU A 26 -24.79 -27.52 39.54
N GLU A 27 -23.82 -27.79 40.39
CA GLU A 27 -22.75 -26.93 40.88
C GLU A 27 -21.77 -26.49 39.78
N ALA A 28 -21.21 -25.30 40.02
CA ALA A 28 -20.12 -24.72 39.22
C ALA A 28 -18.83 -25.54 39.37
N ASP A 29 -18.41 -26.22 38.33
CA ASP A 29 -17.05 -26.71 38.20
C ASP A 29 -16.25 -25.74 37.34
N GLN A 30 -15.32 -25.03 37.96
CA GLN A 30 -14.39 -24.10 37.30
C GLN A 30 -13.37 -24.88 36.52
N LYS A 31 -13.66 -25.15 35.26
CA LYS A 31 -12.68 -25.68 34.31
C LYS A 31 -11.85 -24.49 33.82
N VAL A 32 -10.61 -24.40 34.33
CA VAL A 32 -9.54 -23.54 33.86
C VAL A 32 -9.48 -23.61 32.34
N THR A 33 -9.93 -22.58 31.64
CA THR A 33 -9.83 -22.45 30.21
C THR A 33 -8.39 -22.16 29.84
N LYS A 34 -7.76 -23.16 29.27
CA LYS A 34 -6.51 -23.17 28.54
C LYS A 34 -6.43 -21.95 27.62
N GLY A 35 -5.29 -21.27 27.68
CA GLY A 35 -5.00 -19.98 27.10
C GLY A 35 -5.63 -19.68 25.75
N MET A 36 -6.21 -18.51 25.68
CA MET A 36 -6.64 -17.85 24.45
C MET A 36 -5.45 -17.78 23.49
N PRO A 37 -5.63 -18.13 22.21
CA PRO A 37 -4.55 -17.94 21.22
C PRO A 37 -4.15 -16.48 21.23
N LEU A 38 -2.86 -16.20 21.41
CA LEU A 38 -2.29 -14.87 21.21
C LEU A 38 -2.70 -14.43 19.81
N THR A 39 -3.47 -13.36 19.71
CA THR A 39 -3.67 -12.65 18.45
C THR A 39 -2.28 -12.37 17.86
N PRO A 40 -2.05 -12.67 16.57
CA PRO A 40 -0.78 -12.32 15.94
C PRO A 40 -0.52 -10.84 16.17
N ALA A 41 0.68 -10.51 16.63
CA ALA A 41 1.11 -9.12 16.72
C ALA A 41 0.76 -8.44 15.40
N THR A 42 0.02 -7.34 15.45
CA THR A 42 -0.36 -6.58 14.25
C THR A 42 0.92 -6.24 13.51
N LYS A 43 1.09 -6.85 12.33
CA LYS A 43 2.24 -6.64 11.47
C LYS A 43 2.30 -5.15 11.13
N VAL A 44 3.36 -4.47 11.52
CA VAL A 44 3.58 -3.06 11.19
C VAL A 44 4.25 -3.01 9.81
N GLY A 45 3.57 -2.42 8.83
CA GLY A 45 4.08 -2.28 7.48
C GLY A 45 3.81 -3.48 6.56
N LEU A 46 4.02 -3.25 5.27
CA LEU A 46 3.84 -4.25 4.22
C LEU A 46 5.09 -5.11 4.03
N SER A 47 4.87 -6.34 3.59
CA SER A 47 5.88 -7.24 3.06
C SER A 47 5.58 -7.58 1.61
N VAL A 48 6.55 -8.14 0.91
CA VAL A 48 6.34 -8.67 -0.43
C VAL A 48 5.27 -9.75 -0.41
N GLY A 49 4.33 -9.66 -1.36
CA GLY A 49 3.15 -10.51 -1.44
C GLY A 49 1.91 -9.98 -0.71
N ASP A 50 2.04 -8.97 0.16
CA ASP A 50 0.86 -8.37 0.80
C ASP A 50 0.05 -7.52 -0.20
N GLU A 51 -1.25 -7.44 0.03
CA GLU A 51 -2.11 -6.47 -0.65
C GLU A 51 -1.73 -5.06 -0.17
N ALA A 52 -1.50 -4.15 -1.11
CA ALA A 52 -1.12 -2.77 -0.81
C ALA A 52 -2.28 -2.03 -0.15
N VAL A 53 -1.96 -1.22 0.85
CA VAL A 53 -2.94 -0.35 1.51
C VAL A 53 -3.36 0.74 0.54
N ALA A 54 -4.65 0.85 0.29
CA ALA A 54 -5.21 1.91 -0.53
C ALA A 54 -5.04 3.27 0.15
N PHE A 55 -4.78 4.29 -0.64
CA PHE A 55 -4.69 5.67 -0.19
C PHE A 55 -5.42 6.61 -1.16
N SER A 56 -5.79 7.78 -0.65
CA SER A 56 -6.20 8.93 -1.44
C SER A 56 -5.57 10.16 -0.79
N LEU A 57 -4.65 10.80 -1.50
CA LEU A 57 -3.82 11.90 -0.98
C LEU A 57 -3.87 13.10 -1.91
N LYS A 58 -3.60 14.28 -1.35
CA LYS A 58 -3.56 15.54 -2.07
C LYS A 58 -2.28 15.65 -2.88
N ASN A 59 -2.41 15.85 -4.18
CA ASN A 59 -1.31 16.11 -5.11
C ASN A 59 -0.94 17.61 -5.10
N VAL A 60 0.28 17.93 -5.55
CA VAL A 60 0.79 19.30 -5.64
C VAL A 60 -0.04 20.22 -6.54
N ASP A 61 -0.88 19.72 -7.43
CA ASP A 61 -1.88 20.46 -8.21
C ASP A 61 -3.22 20.61 -7.48
N GLU A 62 -3.29 20.21 -6.22
CA GLU A 62 -4.44 20.23 -5.32
C GLU A 62 -5.54 19.21 -5.62
N GLN A 63 -5.37 18.37 -6.64
CA GLN A 63 -6.29 17.27 -6.89
C GLN A 63 -6.05 16.12 -5.92
N MET A 64 -7.12 15.40 -5.55
CA MET A 64 -6.99 14.15 -4.81
C MET A 64 -6.66 13.02 -5.78
N ILE A 65 -5.62 12.25 -5.46
CA ILE A 65 -5.21 11.08 -6.25
C ILE A 65 -5.22 9.84 -5.35
N ALA A 66 -5.93 8.82 -5.80
CA ALA A 66 -6.00 7.53 -5.13
C ALA A 66 -5.21 6.46 -5.91
N LEU A 67 -4.67 5.48 -5.19
CA LEU A 67 -4.05 4.32 -5.82
C LEU A 67 -5.00 3.63 -6.82
N ASN A 68 -6.29 3.56 -6.48
CA ASN A 68 -7.31 2.94 -7.32
C ASN A 68 -7.69 3.76 -8.58
N ASP A 69 -7.21 4.99 -8.74
CA ASP A 69 -7.42 5.77 -9.95
C ASP A 69 -6.58 5.24 -11.13
N LEU A 70 -5.59 4.41 -10.86
CA LEU A 70 -4.70 3.80 -11.85
C LEU A 70 -5.31 2.54 -12.51
N LYS A 71 -6.59 2.59 -12.89
CA LYS A 71 -7.36 1.40 -13.34
C LYS A 71 -6.77 0.69 -14.54
N ASP A 72 -6.19 1.44 -15.48
CA ASP A 72 -5.69 0.90 -16.75
C ASP A 72 -4.22 0.50 -16.68
N ASN A 73 -3.59 0.63 -15.52
CA ASN A 73 -2.18 0.29 -15.33
C ASN A 73 -2.00 -1.15 -14.85
N LYS A 74 -0.85 -1.74 -15.15
CA LYS A 74 -0.43 -3.08 -14.69
C LYS A 74 0.04 -3.07 -13.24
N GLY A 75 0.40 -1.90 -12.74
CA GLY A 75 0.90 -1.70 -11.39
C GLY A 75 1.23 -0.24 -11.11
N ALA A 76 2.03 0.01 -10.08
CA ALA A 76 2.49 1.33 -9.69
C ALA A 76 3.85 1.25 -9.00
N ILE A 77 4.64 2.32 -9.10
CA ILE A 77 5.88 2.51 -8.37
C ILE A 77 5.61 3.58 -7.30
N VAL A 78 5.33 3.15 -6.07
CA VAL A 78 5.14 4.08 -4.93
C VAL A 78 6.50 4.38 -4.32
N ILE A 79 6.87 5.66 -4.25
CA ILE A 79 8.15 6.12 -3.71
C ILE A 79 7.89 7.13 -2.60
N PHE A 80 8.21 6.77 -1.36
CA PHE A 80 8.26 7.75 -0.27
C PHE A 80 9.53 8.58 -0.43
N THR A 81 9.38 9.87 -0.72
CA THR A 81 10.46 10.82 -1.00
C THR A 81 10.17 12.18 -0.38
N CYS A 82 11.09 13.14 -0.45
CA CYS A 82 10.90 14.47 0.13
C CYS A 82 11.82 15.50 -0.52
N ASN A 83 11.62 16.79 -0.20
CA ASN A 83 12.36 17.88 -0.84
C ASN A 83 13.78 18.09 -0.30
N HIS A 84 13.98 17.88 1.03
CA HIS A 84 15.20 18.31 1.73
C HIS A 84 16.28 17.24 1.82
N CYS A 85 15.90 15.96 1.78
CA CYS A 85 16.85 14.86 1.99
C CYS A 85 17.83 14.76 0.82
N PRO A 86 19.16 14.88 1.05
CA PRO A 86 20.13 14.83 -0.04
C PRO A 86 20.11 13.52 -0.82
N TYR A 87 19.73 12.42 -0.21
CA TYR A 87 19.53 11.13 -0.89
C TYR A 87 18.32 11.19 -1.84
N ALA A 88 17.19 11.76 -1.38
CA ALA A 88 16.00 11.90 -2.20
C ALA A 88 16.25 12.84 -3.39
N VAL A 89 16.89 13.98 -3.12
CA VAL A 89 17.27 14.97 -4.14
C VAL A 89 18.21 14.37 -5.19
N ALA A 90 19.17 13.55 -4.79
CA ALA A 90 20.10 12.89 -5.71
C ALA A 90 19.40 11.89 -6.66
N TYR A 91 18.23 11.40 -6.31
CA TYR A 91 17.46 10.45 -7.11
C TYR A 91 16.43 11.09 -8.04
N GLU A 92 16.12 12.39 -7.93
CA GLU A 92 15.00 13.02 -8.66
C GLU A 92 15.07 12.80 -10.18
N ASP A 93 16.24 13.04 -10.78
CA ASP A 93 16.41 12.86 -12.23
C ASP A 93 16.26 11.38 -12.66
N ARG A 94 16.70 10.45 -11.81
CA ARG A 94 16.50 9.01 -12.04
C ARG A 94 15.05 8.60 -11.89
N ILE A 95 14.32 9.16 -10.92
CA ILE A 95 12.88 8.92 -10.76
C ILE A 95 12.12 9.46 -11.98
N LEU A 96 12.48 10.62 -12.51
CA LEU A 96 11.92 11.17 -13.75
C LEU A 96 12.19 10.25 -14.95
N ALA A 97 13.41 9.72 -15.08
CA ALA A 97 13.76 8.78 -16.13
C ALA A 97 12.98 7.46 -16.01
N ILE A 98 12.82 6.94 -14.79
CA ILE A 98 12.02 5.74 -14.50
C ILE A 98 10.54 5.98 -14.86
N ASP A 99 9.94 7.09 -14.43
CA ASP A 99 8.55 7.42 -14.78
C ASP A 99 8.37 7.47 -16.31
N LYS A 100 9.24 8.21 -16.99
CA LYS A 100 9.21 8.32 -18.45
C LYS A 100 9.28 6.96 -19.15
N LYS A 101 10.11 6.04 -18.65
CA LYS A 101 10.32 4.71 -19.25
C LYS A 101 9.16 3.76 -18.95
N TYR A 102 8.74 3.68 -17.68
CA TYR A 102 7.84 2.62 -17.22
C TYR A 102 6.37 3.00 -17.19
N LYS A 103 6.03 4.30 -17.16
CA LYS A 103 4.64 4.77 -17.22
C LYS A 103 3.91 4.29 -18.48
N ALA A 104 4.56 4.39 -19.65
CA ALA A 104 4.00 3.89 -20.92
C ALA A 104 3.88 2.35 -20.96
N LEU A 105 4.59 1.65 -20.08
CA LEU A 105 4.56 0.19 -19.94
C LEU A 105 3.53 -0.28 -18.88
N GLY A 106 2.83 0.67 -18.25
CA GLY A 106 1.79 0.41 -17.26
C GLY A 106 2.24 0.47 -15.80
N TYR A 107 3.42 1.04 -15.52
CA TYR A 107 3.95 1.22 -14.16
C TYR A 107 4.33 2.69 -13.90
N PRO A 108 3.36 3.60 -13.71
CA PRO A 108 3.63 4.99 -13.37
C PRO A 108 4.24 5.12 -11.98
N VAL A 109 5.03 6.18 -11.77
CA VAL A 109 5.50 6.60 -10.45
C VAL A 109 4.40 7.36 -9.72
N ILE A 110 4.27 7.10 -8.42
CA ILE A 110 3.53 7.92 -7.44
C ILE A 110 4.52 8.27 -6.33
N ALA A 111 4.95 9.51 -6.27
CA ALA A 111 5.79 10.01 -5.20
C ALA A 111 4.94 10.49 -4.03
N ILE A 112 5.34 10.15 -2.79
CA ILE A 112 4.63 10.55 -1.56
C ILE A 112 5.63 11.19 -0.61
N ASN A 113 5.36 12.42 -0.16
CA ASN A 113 6.11 13.06 0.90
C ASN A 113 5.49 12.69 2.25
N PRO A 114 6.22 11.93 3.10
CA PRO A 114 5.73 11.45 4.38
C PRO A 114 6.09 12.37 5.55
N ASN A 115 6.87 13.44 5.33
CA ASN A 115 7.44 14.22 6.41
C ASN A 115 6.44 15.24 6.99
N ASP A 116 6.46 15.38 8.32
CA ASP A 116 5.73 16.44 8.99
C ASP A 116 6.42 17.79 8.75
N PRO A 117 5.72 18.79 8.18
CA PRO A 117 6.28 20.12 7.95
C PRO A 117 6.59 20.89 9.24
N ALA A 118 6.02 20.53 10.38
CA ALA A 118 6.38 21.11 11.68
C ALA A 118 7.79 20.68 12.10
N GLU A 119 8.19 19.45 11.77
CA GLU A 119 9.52 18.90 12.04
C GLU A 119 10.52 19.23 10.91
N GLN A 120 10.03 19.42 9.68
CA GLN A 120 10.84 19.75 8.50
C GLN A 120 10.11 20.73 7.59
N PRO A 121 10.24 22.04 7.81
CA PRO A 121 9.53 23.07 7.05
C PRO A 121 9.81 23.07 5.53
N ASP A 122 10.98 22.57 5.09
CA ASP A 122 11.30 22.45 3.67
C ASP A 122 10.48 21.37 2.94
N ASP A 123 9.79 20.51 3.70
CA ASP A 123 8.90 19.48 3.17
C ASP A 123 7.41 19.89 3.26
N SER A 124 7.12 21.17 3.51
CA SER A 124 5.75 21.67 3.49
C SER A 124 5.12 21.55 2.10
N PHE A 125 3.79 21.47 2.08
CA PHE A 125 3.03 21.34 0.83
C PHE A 125 3.33 22.43 -0.20
N ASP A 126 3.50 23.68 0.25
CA ASP A 126 3.88 24.77 -0.65
C ASP A 126 5.30 24.60 -1.23
N LYS A 127 6.24 24.09 -0.44
CA LYS A 127 7.58 23.76 -0.93
C LYS A 127 7.58 22.58 -1.90
N MET A 128 6.69 21.61 -1.71
CA MET A 128 6.48 20.51 -2.67
C MET A 128 6.01 21.03 -4.02
N LYS A 129 5.06 22.00 -4.06
CA LYS A 129 4.61 22.64 -5.31
C LYS A 129 5.76 23.32 -6.04
N VAL A 130 6.58 24.06 -5.31
CA VAL A 130 7.77 24.73 -5.87
C VAL A 130 8.73 23.70 -6.44
N ARG A 131 9.06 22.67 -5.65
CA ARG A 131 10.01 21.63 -6.06
C ARG A 131 9.54 20.87 -7.29
N ALA A 132 8.28 20.46 -7.32
CA ALA A 132 7.70 19.76 -8.46
C ALA A 132 7.76 20.59 -9.75
N LYS A 133 7.49 21.90 -9.64
CA LYS A 133 7.57 22.83 -10.78
C LYS A 133 9.02 23.03 -11.25
N GLU A 134 9.95 23.28 -10.34
CA GLU A 134 11.38 23.52 -10.65
C GLU A 134 12.02 22.32 -11.31
N LYS A 135 11.70 21.11 -10.84
CA LYS A 135 12.24 19.85 -11.35
C LYS A 135 11.45 19.29 -12.53
N GLY A 136 10.27 19.84 -12.82
CA GLY A 136 9.42 19.36 -13.91
C GLY A 136 8.91 17.93 -13.66
N PHE A 137 8.44 17.63 -12.47
CA PHE A 137 7.91 16.30 -12.15
C PHE A 137 6.76 15.94 -13.07
N THR A 138 6.84 14.77 -13.72
CA THR A 138 5.85 14.23 -14.67
C THR A 138 4.89 13.25 -14.01
N PHE A 139 5.11 12.96 -12.75
CA PHE A 139 4.36 12.04 -11.89
C PHE A 139 3.66 12.78 -10.75
N PRO A 140 2.60 12.21 -10.17
CA PRO A 140 1.96 12.75 -8.96
C PRO A 140 2.95 12.84 -7.80
N TYR A 141 2.97 14.00 -7.11
CA TYR A 141 3.73 14.20 -5.88
C TYR A 141 2.77 14.53 -4.75
N LEU A 142 2.46 13.52 -3.95
CA LEU A 142 1.39 13.51 -2.97
C LEU A 142 1.91 13.86 -1.57
N PHE A 143 1.07 14.51 -0.78
CA PHE A 143 1.37 14.81 0.61
C PHE A 143 0.64 13.84 1.56
N ASP A 144 1.38 13.10 2.39
CA ASP A 144 0.82 12.22 3.42
C ASP A 144 0.41 13.03 4.65
N GLU A 145 -0.62 13.90 4.48
CA GLU A 145 -1.15 14.74 5.55
C GLU A 145 -1.65 13.88 6.71
N GLY A 146 -1.12 14.16 7.91
CA GLY A 146 -1.43 13.38 9.12
C GLY A 146 -0.72 12.03 9.18
N GLN A 147 0.23 11.77 8.29
CA GLN A 147 1.19 10.66 8.37
C GLN A 147 0.53 9.28 8.54
N LYS A 148 -0.46 8.96 7.71
CA LYS A 148 -1.25 7.71 7.80
C LYS A 148 -0.75 6.62 6.85
N VAL A 149 -0.21 7.02 5.69
CA VAL A 149 0.13 6.08 4.61
C VAL A 149 1.52 5.48 4.82
N TYR A 150 2.53 6.30 5.13
CA TYR A 150 3.89 5.79 5.28
C TYR A 150 4.03 4.72 6.39
N PRO A 151 3.37 4.82 7.57
CA PRO A 151 3.47 3.77 8.57
C PRO A 151 2.74 2.49 8.15
N ALA A 152 1.60 2.63 7.45
CA ALA A 152 0.84 1.49 6.93
C ALA A 152 1.66 0.71 5.89
N TYR A 153 2.45 1.39 5.06
CA TYR A 153 3.41 0.76 4.14
C TYR A 153 4.66 0.21 4.85
N GLY A 154 5.00 0.74 6.02
CA GLY A 154 6.25 0.43 6.71
C GLY A 154 7.46 1.18 6.14
N ALA A 155 7.22 2.33 5.49
CA ALA A 155 8.31 3.17 4.99
C ALA A 155 9.08 3.79 6.16
N THR A 156 10.41 3.81 6.08
CA THR A 156 11.29 4.29 7.15
C THR A 156 12.30 5.32 6.68
N LYS A 157 12.47 5.45 5.37
CA LYS A 157 13.48 6.30 4.73
C LYS A 157 12.86 7.12 3.60
N THR A 158 13.59 8.17 3.17
CA THR A 158 13.38 8.86 1.92
C THR A 158 14.70 8.89 1.14
N PRO A 159 14.75 8.25 -0.09
CA PRO A 159 13.68 7.50 -0.73
C PRO A 159 13.48 6.09 -0.17
N HIS A 160 12.25 5.56 -0.28
CA HIS A 160 11.90 4.16 -0.02
C HIS A 160 10.86 3.71 -1.06
N VAL A 161 11.17 2.66 -1.81
CA VAL A 161 10.38 2.19 -2.94
C VAL A 161 9.51 1.00 -2.56
N PHE A 162 8.28 1.00 -3.09
CA PHE A 162 7.34 -0.12 -3.08
C PHE A 162 6.85 -0.32 -4.52
N LEU A 163 7.28 -1.39 -5.19
CA LEU A 163 6.77 -1.77 -6.49
C LEU A 163 5.52 -2.61 -6.31
N LEU A 164 4.44 -2.18 -6.91
CA LEU A 164 3.13 -2.81 -6.84
C LEU A 164 2.75 -3.38 -8.21
N GLU A 165 2.24 -4.61 -8.23
CA GLU A 165 1.62 -5.23 -9.39
C GLU A 165 0.11 -5.34 -9.18
N LYS A 166 -0.67 -5.10 -10.23
CA LYS A 166 -2.13 -5.18 -10.17
C LYS A 166 -2.59 -6.56 -10.61
N GLU A 167 -3.36 -7.22 -9.74
CA GLU A 167 -4.02 -8.49 -9.99
C GLU A 167 -5.48 -8.42 -9.54
N ASN A 168 -6.42 -8.74 -10.43
CA ASN A 168 -7.86 -8.77 -10.09
C ASN A 168 -8.35 -7.50 -9.37
N GLU A 169 -8.00 -6.34 -9.89
CA GLU A 169 -8.32 -5.00 -9.36
C GLU A 169 -7.69 -4.66 -8.01
N LYS A 170 -6.78 -5.46 -7.51
CA LYS A 170 -6.00 -5.25 -6.29
C LYS A 170 -4.52 -5.08 -6.60
N TYR A 171 -3.83 -4.36 -5.74
CA TYR A 171 -2.40 -4.12 -5.86
C TYR A 171 -1.62 -4.96 -4.85
N PHE A 172 -0.61 -5.70 -5.30
CA PHE A 172 0.24 -6.54 -4.45
C PHE A 172 1.69 -6.07 -4.51
N VAL A 173 2.35 -6.06 -3.37
CA VAL A 173 3.76 -5.67 -3.27
C VAL A 173 4.65 -6.75 -3.90
N ARG A 174 5.52 -6.34 -4.84
CA ARG A 174 6.48 -7.23 -5.52
C ARG A 174 7.93 -6.92 -5.17
N TYR A 175 8.21 -5.67 -4.81
CA TYR A 175 9.53 -5.27 -4.38
C TYR A 175 9.44 -4.15 -3.35
N ILE A 176 10.36 -4.18 -2.36
CA ILE A 176 10.52 -3.12 -1.34
C ILE A 176 12.00 -2.81 -1.22
N GLY A 177 12.41 -1.53 -1.34
CA GLY A 177 13.80 -1.18 -1.08
C GLY A 177 14.31 0.09 -1.73
N ALA A 178 15.52 0.04 -2.26
CA ALA A 178 16.23 1.12 -2.92
C ALA A 178 15.90 1.20 -4.41
N ILE A 179 16.21 2.30 -5.06
CA ILE A 179 16.12 2.46 -6.52
C ILE A 179 17.26 1.67 -7.19
N ASP A 180 18.47 1.87 -6.71
CA ASP A 180 19.69 1.23 -7.18
C ASP A 180 20.74 1.14 -6.05
N ASP A 181 21.96 0.69 -6.35
CA ASP A 181 23.03 0.51 -5.38
C ASP A 181 23.91 1.76 -5.16
N ASN A 182 23.67 2.87 -5.90
CA ASN A 182 24.50 4.06 -5.81
C ASN A 182 23.71 5.39 -5.91
N TYR A 183 23.36 5.97 -4.76
CA TYR A 183 22.66 7.26 -4.76
C TYR A 183 23.51 8.44 -5.25
N LYS A 184 24.87 8.34 -5.13
CA LYS A 184 25.77 9.48 -5.39
C LYS A 184 25.97 9.76 -6.88
N SER A 185 26.07 8.69 -7.69
CA SER A 185 26.41 8.79 -9.10
C SER A 185 25.59 7.78 -9.90
N ALA A 186 24.87 8.25 -10.89
CA ALA A 186 24.13 7.38 -11.82
C ALA A 186 25.09 6.55 -12.69
N ASP A 187 26.24 7.12 -13.05
CA ASP A 187 27.24 6.47 -13.90
C ASP A 187 27.97 5.31 -13.20
N ASP A 188 27.98 5.35 -11.86
CA ASP A 188 28.65 4.33 -11.04
C ASP A 188 27.68 3.23 -10.54
N VAL A 189 26.40 3.27 -10.94
CA VAL A 189 25.41 2.23 -10.61
C VAL A 189 25.85 0.91 -11.22
N LYS A 190 25.88 -0.15 -10.40
CA LYS A 190 26.19 -1.53 -10.83
C LYS A 190 24.93 -2.38 -10.83
N VAL A 191 23.97 -2.11 -9.95
CA VAL A 191 22.73 -2.87 -9.83
C VAL A 191 21.53 -1.92 -9.77
N THR A 192 20.66 -2.03 -10.76
CA THR A 192 19.42 -1.26 -10.89
C THR A 192 18.24 -2.02 -10.29
N TYR A 193 18.20 -2.14 -8.96
CA TYR A 193 17.25 -3.01 -8.24
C TYR A 193 15.80 -2.85 -8.70
N LEU A 194 15.27 -1.62 -8.70
CA LEU A 194 13.90 -1.34 -9.10
C LEU A 194 13.64 -1.69 -10.57
N GLU A 195 14.56 -1.32 -11.46
CA GLU A 195 14.39 -1.62 -12.89
C GLU A 195 14.49 -3.12 -13.17
N ASN A 196 15.34 -3.86 -12.45
CA ASN A 196 15.42 -5.31 -12.57
C ASN A 196 14.09 -5.97 -12.15
N ALA A 197 13.49 -5.50 -11.04
CA ALA A 197 12.17 -5.98 -10.60
C ALA A 197 11.07 -5.64 -11.63
N LEU A 198 11.04 -4.40 -12.15
CA LEU A 198 10.10 -3.98 -13.19
C LEU A 198 10.22 -4.81 -14.47
N ASN A 199 11.45 -5.04 -14.93
CA ASN A 199 11.70 -5.83 -16.14
C ASN A 199 11.26 -7.30 -15.96
N ALA A 200 11.48 -7.87 -14.77
CA ALA A 200 10.98 -9.21 -14.46
C ALA A 200 9.44 -9.28 -14.58
N LEU A 201 8.71 -8.33 -13.97
CA LEU A 201 7.25 -8.28 -14.05
C LEU A 201 6.76 -8.07 -15.50
N LEU A 202 7.42 -7.20 -16.27
CA LEU A 202 7.08 -6.96 -17.67
C LEU A 202 7.27 -8.20 -18.55
N GLU A 203 8.21 -9.07 -18.21
CA GLU A 203 8.49 -10.35 -18.87
C GLU A 203 7.66 -11.51 -18.27
N ASN A 204 6.74 -11.26 -17.34
CA ASN A 204 5.97 -12.26 -16.59
C ASN A 204 6.89 -13.27 -15.87
N LYS A 205 7.99 -12.80 -15.31
CA LYS A 205 8.95 -13.56 -14.51
C LYS A 205 8.86 -13.19 -13.05
N GLU A 206 9.28 -14.09 -12.18
CA GLU A 206 9.42 -13.80 -10.75
C GLU A 206 10.52 -12.76 -10.51
N VAL A 207 10.27 -11.85 -9.57
CA VAL A 207 11.28 -10.91 -9.06
C VAL A 207 12.23 -11.68 -8.16
N THR A 208 13.49 -11.81 -8.57
CA THR A 208 14.50 -12.60 -7.83
C THR A 208 14.99 -11.89 -6.56
N GLU A 209 15.20 -10.58 -6.62
CA GLU A 209 15.58 -9.76 -5.48
C GLU A 209 14.39 -8.88 -5.07
N THR A 210 13.55 -9.43 -4.18
CA THR A 210 12.30 -8.82 -3.79
C THR A 210 12.44 -7.74 -2.71
N THR A 211 13.59 -7.70 -2.01
CA THR A 211 13.80 -6.75 -0.91
C THR A 211 15.26 -6.30 -0.87
N THR A 212 15.49 -5.00 -0.80
CA THR A 212 16.81 -4.41 -0.58
C THR A 212 16.75 -3.36 0.53
N LYS A 213 17.91 -2.95 1.03
CA LYS A 213 17.99 -1.93 2.08
C LYS A 213 17.75 -0.54 1.48
N ALA A 214 16.68 0.13 1.87
CA ALA A 214 16.50 1.55 1.56
C ALA A 214 17.58 2.41 2.22
N VAL A 215 18.23 3.25 1.44
CA VAL A 215 19.29 4.17 1.88
C VAL A 215 18.78 5.60 1.76
N GLY A 216 18.72 6.31 2.88
CA GLY A 216 18.17 7.66 2.91
C GLY A 216 18.02 8.23 4.32
N CYS A 217 17.47 9.44 4.41
CA CYS A 217 17.12 10.08 5.67
C CYS A 217 15.94 9.37 6.33
N SER A 218 15.90 9.39 7.66
CA SER A 218 14.71 8.93 8.38
C SER A 218 13.56 9.89 8.16
N ILE A 219 12.34 9.34 8.05
CA ILE A 219 11.11 10.12 7.96
C ILE A 219 10.98 11.00 9.21
N LYS A 220 10.56 12.26 9.01
CA LYS A 220 10.35 13.23 10.09
C LYS A 220 8.92 13.07 10.59
N THR A 221 8.80 12.41 11.72
CA THR A 221 7.51 12.07 12.33
C THR A 221 7.07 13.19 13.26
N SER A 222 5.77 13.50 13.23
CA SER A 222 5.12 14.39 14.18
C SER A 222 5.47 14.00 15.63
N LYS A 223 5.85 14.98 16.43
CA LYS A 223 5.95 14.81 17.88
C LYS A 223 4.57 15.08 18.46
N GLY A 224 3.89 14.00 18.87
CA GLY A 224 2.59 14.07 19.50
C GLY A 224 2.57 14.93 20.77
#